data_f02b125264685d3832dbb7bb34a38fe5
#
_entry.id   f02b125264685d3832dbb7bb34a38fe5
#
_cell.length_a   1.000
_cell.length_b   1.000
_cell.length_c   1.000
_cell.angle_alpha   90.00
_cell.angle_beta   90.00
_cell.angle_gamma   90.00
#
_symmetry.space_group_name_H-M   'P 1'
#
loop_
_entity.id
_entity.type
_entity.pdbx_description
1 polymer ?
#
loop_
_entity_poly.entity_id
_entity_poly.type
_entity_poly.pdbx_seq_one_letter_code
_entity_poly.pdbx_strand_id
1 'polypeptide(L)'
;MNAFVMDASIAVKWVVEEAGTAEALALRQRSKLIAPQLLVAECANILWKKVQREELLKEEALLAARLLQGAEIELLPMQSLLEAAVRMSIEIDHAAYDCVYLALAIDNKCQFVTADERFLRKIYQAGQGTLRARAVSLIEAVHL
;
A
#
# COMPACT_ATOMS: atom_id res chain seq x y z
N MET A 1 15.78 8.46 -8.62
CA MET A 1 14.81 7.38 -8.39
C MET A 1 13.70 7.90 -7.47
N ASN A 2 12.46 7.82 -7.93
CA ASN A 2 11.33 8.25 -7.11
C ASN A 2 11.14 7.30 -5.92
N ALA A 3 10.68 7.87 -4.82
CA ALA A 3 10.32 7.11 -3.63
C ALA A 3 8.79 7.15 -3.46
N PHE A 4 8.21 6.03 -3.10
CA PHE A 4 6.78 5.92 -2.81
C PHE A 4 6.57 5.16 -1.51
N VAL A 5 5.54 5.56 -0.76
CA VAL A 5 4.95 4.68 0.24
C VAL A 5 3.94 3.80 -0.50
N MET A 6 4.02 2.49 -0.29
CA MET A 6 3.07 1.56 -0.90
C MET A 6 2.30 0.80 0.16
N ASP A 7 1.10 0.37 -0.17
CA ASP A 7 0.33 -0.50 0.72
C ASP A 7 0.41 -1.97 0.29
N ALA A 8 -0.25 -2.84 1.05
CA ALA A 8 -0.23 -4.27 0.81
C ALA A 8 -0.86 -4.67 -0.53
N SER A 9 -1.77 -3.84 -1.07
CA SER A 9 -2.39 -4.12 -2.36
C SER A 9 -1.36 -4.15 -3.49
N ILE A 10 -0.29 -3.37 -3.36
CA ILE A 10 0.82 -3.36 -4.32
C ILE A 10 1.76 -4.54 -4.08
N ALA A 11 2.21 -4.72 -2.82
CA ALA A 11 3.20 -5.74 -2.49
C ALA A 11 2.72 -7.16 -2.84
N VAL A 12 1.46 -7.47 -2.57
CA VAL A 12 0.91 -8.81 -2.86
C VAL A 12 0.93 -9.11 -4.35
N LYS A 13 0.79 -8.10 -5.21
CA LYS A 13 0.85 -8.29 -6.67
C LYS A 13 2.20 -8.79 -7.17
N TRP A 14 3.26 -8.59 -6.39
CA TRP A 14 4.60 -9.10 -6.77
C TRP A 14 4.69 -10.62 -6.70
N VAL A 15 3.90 -11.24 -5.85
CA VAL A 15 4.00 -12.66 -5.53
C VAL A 15 2.73 -13.44 -5.86
N VAL A 16 1.67 -12.76 -6.25
CA VAL A 16 0.40 -13.36 -6.70
C VAL A 16 0.06 -12.73 -8.04
N GLU A 17 -0.11 -13.58 -9.07
CA GLU A 17 -0.49 -13.11 -10.40
C GLU A 17 -1.94 -12.66 -10.37
N GLU A 18 -2.16 -11.37 -10.62
CA GLU A 18 -3.49 -10.76 -10.65
C GLU A 18 -3.46 -9.48 -11.49
N ALA A 19 -4.58 -8.80 -11.60
CA ALA A 19 -4.62 -7.53 -12.32
C ALA A 19 -3.63 -6.53 -11.68
N GLY A 20 -2.79 -5.92 -12.50
CA GLY A 20 -1.80 -4.94 -12.04
C GLY A 20 -0.45 -5.51 -11.65
N THR A 21 -0.25 -6.82 -11.73
CA THR A 21 1.03 -7.45 -11.38
C THR A 21 2.19 -6.89 -12.21
N ALA A 22 2.01 -6.73 -13.52
CA ALA A 22 3.08 -6.21 -14.38
C ALA A 22 3.47 -4.79 -13.96
N GLU A 23 2.50 -3.94 -13.68
CA GLU A 23 2.71 -2.56 -13.25
C GLU A 23 3.37 -2.51 -11.86
N ALA A 24 2.96 -3.38 -10.94
CA ALA A 24 3.55 -3.45 -9.60
C ALA A 24 5.02 -3.87 -9.67
N LEU A 25 5.35 -4.83 -10.53
CA LEU A 25 6.74 -5.26 -10.74
C LEU A 25 7.57 -4.15 -11.38
N ALA A 26 7.00 -3.43 -12.35
CA ALA A 26 7.69 -2.31 -12.98
C ALA A 26 7.98 -1.20 -11.96
N LEU A 27 7.01 -0.90 -11.09
CA LEU A 27 7.19 0.10 -10.03
C LEU A 27 8.33 -0.31 -9.10
N ARG A 28 8.39 -1.58 -8.72
CA ARG A 28 9.45 -2.11 -7.84
C ARG A 28 10.84 -1.91 -8.42
N GLN A 29 10.99 -2.09 -9.73
CA GLN A 29 12.29 -1.94 -10.41
C GLN A 29 12.73 -0.49 -10.54
N ARG A 30 11.78 0.45 -10.63
CA ARG A 30 12.05 1.84 -10.97
C ARG A 30 12.05 2.79 -9.79
N SER A 31 11.63 2.33 -8.62
CA SER A 31 11.36 3.22 -7.49
C SER A 31 11.89 2.64 -6.18
N LYS A 32 12.17 3.53 -5.24
CA LYS A 32 12.41 3.14 -3.86
C LYS A 32 11.05 3.02 -3.19
N LEU A 33 10.80 1.88 -2.54
CA LEU A 33 9.52 1.61 -1.90
C LEU A 33 9.70 1.51 -0.39
N ILE A 34 8.90 2.27 0.33
CA ILE A 34 8.87 2.26 1.80
C ILE A 34 7.44 1.97 2.24
N ALA A 35 7.30 1.48 3.45
CA ALA A 35 5.99 1.18 4.02
C ALA A 35 6.06 1.20 5.54
N PRO A 36 4.93 1.42 6.22
CA PRO A 36 4.91 1.25 7.66
C PRO A 36 4.96 -0.23 8.02
N GLN A 37 5.35 -0.54 9.25
CA GLN A 37 5.39 -1.91 9.74
C GLN A 37 4.04 -2.62 9.63
N LEU A 38 2.95 -1.87 9.58
CA LEU A 38 1.59 -2.38 9.35
C LEU A 38 1.51 -3.24 8.09
N LEU A 39 2.35 -3.00 7.09
CA LEU A 39 2.37 -3.74 5.83
C LEU A 39 2.43 -5.25 6.07
N VAL A 40 3.22 -5.70 7.05
CA VAL A 40 3.38 -7.13 7.35
C VAL A 40 2.03 -7.76 7.70
N ALA A 41 1.29 -7.13 8.61
CA ALA A 41 -0.01 -7.65 9.03
C ALA A 41 -1.04 -7.61 7.90
N GLU A 42 -1.01 -6.56 7.09
CA GLU A 42 -1.96 -6.42 5.99
C GLU A 42 -1.70 -7.41 4.86
N CYS A 43 -0.44 -7.65 4.53
CA CYS A 43 -0.09 -8.70 3.55
C CYS A 43 -0.56 -10.07 4.03
N ALA A 44 -0.32 -10.38 5.31
CA ALA A 44 -0.76 -11.65 5.89
C ALA A 44 -2.28 -11.81 5.77
N ASN A 45 -3.02 -10.74 6.07
CA ASN A 45 -4.49 -10.77 6.00
C ASN A 45 -5.00 -10.95 4.57
N ILE A 46 -4.38 -10.28 3.60
CA ILE A 46 -4.76 -10.43 2.19
C ILE A 46 -4.54 -11.88 1.72
N LEU A 47 -3.40 -12.46 2.05
CA LEU A 47 -3.10 -13.84 1.65
C LEU A 47 -4.07 -14.84 2.29
N TRP A 48 -4.40 -14.63 3.57
CA TRP A 48 -5.40 -15.44 4.26
C TRP A 48 -6.76 -15.36 3.54
N LYS A 49 -7.22 -14.14 3.22
CA LYS A 49 -8.49 -13.95 2.52
C LYS A 49 -8.51 -14.62 1.16
N LYS A 50 -7.40 -14.62 0.43
CA LYS A 50 -7.31 -15.30 -0.86
C LYS A 50 -7.47 -16.81 -0.72
N VAL A 51 -6.95 -17.42 0.33
CA VAL A 51 -7.17 -18.84 0.61
C VAL A 51 -8.64 -19.06 0.97
N GLN A 52 -9.20 -18.21 1.81
CA GLN A 52 -10.59 -18.31 2.25
C GLN A 52 -11.56 -18.22 1.06
N ARG A 53 -11.24 -17.40 0.07
CA ARG A 53 -12.05 -17.23 -1.15
C ARG A 53 -11.71 -18.24 -2.25
N GLU A 54 -10.87 -19.22 -1.94
CA GLU A 54 -10.44 -20.25 -2.89
C GLU A 54 -9.70 -19.70 -4.11
N GLU A 55 -9.08 -18.53 -3.96
CA GLU A 55 -8.23 -17.95 -5.02
C GLU A 55 -6.81 -18.49 -4.98
N LEU A 56 -6.36 -18.95 -3.81
CA LEU A 56 -5.04 -19.57 -3.62
C LEU A 56 -5.16 -20.82 -2.78
N LEU A 57 -4.30 -21.79 -3.06
CA LEU A 57 -4.09 -22.94 -2.19
C LEU A 57 -3.25 -22.49 -0.99
N LYS A 58 -3.35 -23.24 0.12
CA LYS A 58 -2.54 -22.97 1.31
C LYS A 58 -1.05 -22.87 1.00
N GLU A 59 -0.53 -23.82 0.22
CA GLU A 59 0.89 -23.87 -0.15
C GLU A 59 1.29 -22.65 -0.97
N GLU A 60 0.42 -22.21 -1.84
CA GLU A 60 0.66 -21.02 -2.66
C GLU A 60 0.74 -19.75 -1.78
N ALA A 61 -0.18 -19.62 -0.83
CA ALA A 61 -0.17 -18.48 0.08
C ALA A 61 1.07 -18.47 0.98
N LEU A 62 1.50 -19.63 1.46
CA LEU A 62 2.70 -19.72 2.28
C LEU A 62 3.97 -19.40 1.49
N LEU A 63 4.04 -19.84 0.23
CA LEU A 63 5.15 -19.46 -0.65
C LEU A 63 5.17 -17.96 -0.90
N ALA A 64 4.00 -17.37 -1.19
CA ALA A 64 3.89 -15.94 -1.39
C ALA A 64 4.36 -15.16 -0.15
N ALA A 65 3.97 -15.62 1.04
CA ALA A 65 4.39 -15.00 2.30
C ALA A 65 5.91 -15.05 2.46
N ARG A 66 6.54 -16.20 2.15
CA ARG A 66 8.00 -16.33 2.24
C ARG A 66 8.71 -15.42 1.24
N LEU A 67 8.17 -15.27 0.03
CA LEU A 67 8.74 -14.37 -0.98
C LEU A 67 8.64 -12.92 -0.53
N LEU A 68 7.52 -12.52 0.05
CA LEU A 68 7.35 -11.16 0.59
C LEU A 68 8.27 -10.91 1.79
N GLN A 69 8.43 -11.89 2.65
CA GLN A 69 9.31 -11.78 3.82
C GLN A 69 10.77 -11.56 3.41
N GLY A 70 11.18 -12.12 2.28
CA GLY A 70 12.52 -11.94 1.73
C GLY A 70 12.67 -10.73 0.81
N ALA A 71 11.60 -10.00 0.53
CA ALA A 71 11.66 -8.84 -0.35
C ALA A 71 12.32 -7.64 0.35
N GLU A 72 13.05 -6.86 -0.42
CA GLU A 72 13.70 -5.66 0.10
C GLU A 72 12.71 -4.51 0.17
N ILE A 73 12.02 -4.37 1.31
CA ILE A 73 11.11 -3.27 1.59
C ILE A 73 11.61 -2.58 2.84
N GLU A 74 11.79 -1.27 2.75
CA GLU A 74 12.14 -0.49 3.93
C GLU A 74 10.88 -0.27 4.78
N LEU A 75 10.80 -0.96 5.92
CA LEU A 75 9.69 -0.81 6.86
C LEU A 75 10.02 0.23 7.91
N LEU A 76 9.13 1.18 8.10
CA LEU A 76 9.34 2.30 9.03
C LEU A 76 8.40 2.23 10.22
N PRO A 77 8.83 2.73 11.40
CA PRO A 77 7.97 2.79 12.58
C PRO A 77 6.75 3.68 12.33
N MET A 78 5.64 3.36 12.97
CA MET A 78 4.38 4.06 12.73
C MET A 78 3.75 4.68 13.98
N GLN A 79 4.35 4.51 15.15
CA GLN A 79 3.78 5.04 16.39
C GLN A 79 3.57 6.55 16.33
N SER A 80 4.52 7.28 15.77
CA SER A 80 4.45 8.75 15.65
C SER A 80 3.39 9.23 14.67
N LEU A 81 2.80 8.33 13.90
CA LEU A 81 1.77 8.66 12.89
C LEU A 81 0.35 8.53 13.43
N LEU A 82 0.18 8.12 14.69
CA LEU A 82 -1.13 7.83 15.26
C LEU A 82 -2.09 9.02 15.16
N GLU A 83 -1.66 10.19 15.60
CA GLU A 83 -2.54 11.38 15.58
C GLU A 83 -2.91 11.78 14.15
N ALA A 84 -1.93 11.79 13.24
CA ALA A 84 -2.17 12.14 11.85
C ALA A 84 -3.14 11.15 11.18
N ALA A 85 -2.99 9.86 11.45
CA ALA A 85 -3.87 8.84 10.90
C ALA A 85 -5.32 9.03 11.39
N VAL A 86 -5.51 9.33 12.68
CA VAL A 86 -6.84 9.59 13.23
C VAL A 86 -7.46 10.83 12.59
N ARG A 87 -6.67 11.91 12.46
CA ARG A 87 -7.16 13.13 11.82
C ARG A 87 -7.61 12.92 10.40
N MET A 88 -6.81 12.21 9.60
CA MET A 88 -7.15 11.88 8.22
C MET A 88 -8.37 10.98 8.13
N SER A 89 -8.45 9.97 8.99
CA SER A 89 -9.57 9.05 9.05
C SER A 89 -10.88 9.82 9.27
N ILE A 90 -10.88 10.80 10.17
CA ILE A 90 -12.06 11.64 10.42
C ILE A 90 -12.36 12.52 9.20
N GLU A 91 -11.34 13.12 8.61
CA GLU A 91 -11.49 14.03 7.48
C GLU A 91 -12.10 13.35 6.25
N ILE A 92 -11.61 12.17 5.89
CA ILE A 92 -12.07 11.48 4.69
C ILE A 92 -13.07 10.35 4.97
N ASP A 93 -13.43 10.15 6.22
CA ASP A 93 -14.37 9.10 6.65
C ASP A 93 -13.97 7.72 6.14
N HIS A 94 -12.76 7.30 6.51
CA HIS A 94 -12.19 6.03 6.08
C HIS A 94 -11.41 5.38 7.23
N ALA A 95 -11.28 4.05 7.19
CA ALA A 95 -10.58 3.30 8.23
C ALA A 95 -9.14 3.79 8.42
N ALA A 96 -8.73 3.95 9.68
CA ALA A 96 -7.44 4.54 10.03
C ALA A 96 -6.24 3.72 9.55
N TYR A 97 -6.40 2.41 9.34
CA TYR A 97 -5.29 1.56 8.85
C TYR A 97 -4.71 2.10 7.55
N ASP A 98 -5.58 2.42 6.59
CA ASP A 98 -5.14 2.94 5.29
C ASP A 98 -4.54 4.34 5.43
N CYS A 99 -5.03 5.13 6.38
CA CYS A 99 -4.54 6.48 6.62
C CYS A 99 -3.13 6.51 7.19
N VAL A 100 -2.67 5.42 7.82
CA VAL A 100 -1.28 5.31 8.28
C VAL A 100 -0.31 5.41 7.11
N TYR A 101 -0.62 4.77 5.99
CA TYR A 101 0.22 4.84 4.78
C TYR A 101 0.30 6.27 4.23
N LEU A 102 -0.84 6.93 4.16
CA LEU A 102 -0.89 8.30 3.65
C LEU A 102 -0.14 9.26 4.58
N ALA A 103 -0.29 9.07 5.89
CA ALA A 103 0.44 9.85 6.89
C ALA A 103 1.96 9.65 6.75
N LEU A 104 2.39 8.42 6.51
CA LEU A 104 3.81 8.12 6.30
C LEU A 104 4.35 8.82 5.05
N ALA A 105 3.56 8.84 3.98
CA ALA A 105 3.95 9.51 2.74
C ALA A 105 4.14 11.00 2.96
N ILE A 106 3.24 11.64 3.67
CA ILE A 106 3.35 13.06 3.99
C ILE A 106 4.60 13.33 4.84
N ASP A 107 4.82 12.50 5.86
CA ASP A 107 5.96 12.63 6.76
C ASP A 107 7.30 12.49 6.02
N ASN A 108 7.35 11.64 5.01
CA ASN A 108 8.54 11.38 4.20
C ASN A 108 8.58 12.22 2.91
N LYS A 109 7.64 13.13 2.73
CA LYS A 109 7.58 14.04 1.56
C LYS A 109 7.60 13.29 0.23
N CYS A 110 6.91 12.17 0.17
CA CYS A 110 6.75 11.40 -1.06
C CYS A 110 5.28 11.09 -1.29
N GLN A 111 4.98 10.38 -2.36
CA GLN A 111 3.61 9.99 -2.68
C GLN A 111 3.30 8.60 -2.19
N PHE A 112 2.03 8.37 -1.91
CA PHE A 112 1.47 7.08 -1.57
C PHE A 112 0.86 6.45 -2.81
N VAL A 113 1.25 5.21 -3.12
CA VAL A 113 0.70 4.46 -4.25
C VAL A 113 -0.14 3.30 -3.73
N THR A 114 -1.32 3.16 -4.30
CA THR A 114 -2.24 2.08 -3.95
C THR A 114 -2.98 1.57 -5.18
N ALA A 115 -3.41 0.31 -5.11
CA ALA A 115 -4.31 -0.27 -6.09
C ALA A 115 -5.77 -0.22 -5.61
N ASP A 116 -6.02 0.29 -4.42
CA ASP A 116 -7.36 0.42 -3.85
C ASP A 116 -8.07 1.65 -4.40
N GLU A 117 -8.87 1.45 -5.43
CA GLU A 117 -9.60 2.53 -6.09
C GLU A 117 -10.62 3.20 -5.18
N ARG A 118 -11.21 2.43 -4.26
CA ARG A 118 -12.19 2.96 -3.32
C ARG A 118 -11.55 3.97 -2.37
N PHE A 119 -10.36 3.65 -1.87
CA PHE A 119 -9.62 4.55 -0.99
C PHE A 119 -9.19 5.81 -1.75
N LEU A 120 -8.68 5.66 -2.97
CA LEU A 120 -8.32 6.80 -3.82
C LEU A 120 -9.50 7.74 -4.05
N ARG A 121 -10.67 7.18 -4.35
CA ARG A 121 -11.87 8.02 -4.55
C ARG A 121 -12.21 8.82 -3.29
N LYS A 122 -12.11 8.20 -2.12
CA LYS A 122 -12.37 8.91 -0.87
C LYS A 122 -11.39 10.06 -0.66
N ILE A 123 -10.12 9.83 -0.92
CA ILE A 123 -9.10 10.87 -0.80
C ILE A 123 -9.41 12.04 -1.75
N TYR A 124 -9.77 11.75 -3.01
CA TYR A 124 -10.02 12.77 -4.00
C TYR A 124 -11.35 13.52 -3.76
N GLN A 125 -12.35 12.87 -3.20
CA GLN A 125 -13.65 13.49 -2.94
C GLN A 125 -13.71 14.29 -1.65
N ALA A 126 -13.13 13.78 -0.58
CA ALA A 126 -13.26 14.35 0.76
C ALA A 126 -11.97 15.02 1.25
N GLY A 127 -10.82 14.59 0.73
CA GLY A 127 -9.52 15.12 1.15
C GLY A 127 -9.28 16.52 0.63
N GLN A 128 -8.52 17.32 1.39
CA GLN A 128 -8.06 18.61 0.94
C GLN A 128 -6.92 18.46 -0.06
N GLY A 129 -6.51 19.57 -0.71
CA GLY A 129 -5.51 19.55 -1.76
C GLY A 129 -4.19 18.85 -1.39
N THR A 130 -3.75 18.99 -0.15
CA THR A 130 -2.52 18.33 0.33
C THR A 130 -2.64 16.81 0.25
N LEU A 131 -3.77 16.26 0.69
CA LEU A 131 -3.98 14.81 0.65
C LEU A 131 -4.10 14.30 -0.78
N ARG A 132 -4.82 15.03 -1.63
CA ARG A 132 -4.98 14.64 -3.05
C ARG A 132 -3.64 14.57 -3.77
N ALA A 133 -2.75 15.52 -3.47
CA ALA A 133 -1.45 15.59 -4.11
C ALA A 133 -0.51 14.46 -3.69
N ARG A 134 -0.82 13.78 -2.58
CA ARG A 134 0.05 12.74 -2.02
C ARG A 134 -0.35 11.32 -2.36
N ALA A 135 -1.45 11.12 -3.08
CA ALA A 135 -1.93 9.78 -3.40
C ALA A 135 -2.05 9.60 -4.92
N VAL A 136 -1.56 8.48 -5.41
CA VAL A 136 -1.62 8.14 -6.83
C VAL A 136 -2.02 6.67 -6.99
N SER A 137 -2.63 6.35 -8.14
CA SER A 137 -2.91 4.98 -8.51
C SER A 137 -1.63 4.29 -8.96
N LEU A 138 -1.67 2.96 -9.02
CA LEU A 138 -0.55 2.17 -9.52
C LEU A 138 -0.20 2.55 -10.97
N ILE A 139 -1.22 2.72 -11.81
CA ILE A 139 -1.02 3.08 -13.22
C ILE A 139 -0.36 4.45 -13.32
N GLU A 140 -0.81 5.43 -12.56
CA GLU A 140 -0.20 6.75 -12.57
C GLU A 140 1.25 6.71 -12.09
N ALA A 141 1.52 5.92 -11.04
CA ALA A 141 2.85 5.85 -10.43
C ALA A 141 3.90 5.31 -11.42
N VAL A 142 3.57 4.32 -12.24
CA VAL A 142 4.54 3.76 -13.20
C VAL A 142 4.85 4.71 -14.34
N HIS A 143 4.08 5.76 -14.53
CA HIS A 143 4.31 6.78 -15.56
C HIS A 143 4.98 8.05 -14.98
N LEU A 144 5.27 8.08 -13.70
CA LEU A 144 6.04 9.16 -13.09
C LEU A 144 7.57 8.88 -13.19
#